data_e1775c90aae4468fa99483cf40f2e5b5
#
_entry.id   e1775c90aae4468fa99483cf40f2e5b5
#
_cell.length_a   1.000
_cell.length_b   1.000
_cell.length_c   1.000
_cell.angle_alpha   90.00
_cell.angle_beta   90.00
_cell.angle_gamma   90.00
#
_symmetry.space_group_name_H-M   'P 1'
#
loop_
_entity.id
_entity.type
_entity.pdbx_description
1 polymer ?
#
loop_
_entity_poly.entity_id
_entity_poly.type
_entity_poly.pdbx_seq_one_letter_code
_entity_poly.pdbx_strand_id
1 'polypeptide(L)'
;MANVTFSSPMLAKDVTVYAVAGDRGTILSVAKAHKIPIPFDCQDGECGSCLVEVSHMEPTSKCGIALTEKEKELLRQLGKITKDEIYQAEVNDMPPPHRLACQCFIRDEDIVVEFVGDETLPAKGPHLTPAAKIYKGGIRINTLPEFFGYAVKVEEEAAVHFDELAGAMASVGNEEVAKLFRQLAGYSRLHWEQTKAMACELPYVEHLPPDYVWPDQVTPERTELWASDPNLSRLDALKAALQGETRGYEFYYAVAGTSTNPEVTAVAKEFVGEEAEHVKILEAWIAREEWLQRSHEVVG
;
A
#
# COMPACT_ATOMS: atom_id res chain seq x y z
N MET A 1 12.64 18.09 -14.15
CA MET A 1 12.47 18.78 -12.86
C MET A 1 11.12 19.47 -12.89
N ALA A 2 10.24 19.19 -11.95
CA ALA A 2 8.87 19.62 -11.98
C ALA A 2 8.56 20.61 -10.85
N ASN A 3 7.84 21.68 -11.14
CA ASN A 3 7.20 22.49 -10.13
C ASN A 3 5.79 21.94 -9.90
N VAL A 4 5.49 21.62 -8.65
CA VAL A 4 4.16 21.21 -8.23
C VAL A 4 3.53 22.32 -7.42
N THR A 5 2.50 22.95 -7.97
CA THR A 5 1.76 24.00 -7.29
C THR A 5 0.49 23.42 -6.68
N PHE A 6 0.40 23.48 -5.37
CA PHE A 6 -0.78 23.04 -4.61
C PHE A 6 -1.70 24.24 -4.38
N SER A 7 -2.97 24.09 -4.75
CA SER A 7 -4.03 25.08 -4.56
C SER A 7 -5.19 24.47 -3.80
N SER A 8 -5.65 25.13 -2.76
CA SER A 8 -6.79 24.66 -1.95
C SER A 8 -7.36 25.82 -1.13
N PRO A 9 -8.68 25.85 -0.90
CA PRO A 9 -9.29 26.78 0.05
C PRO A 9 -8.74 26.68 1.48
N MET A 10 -8.11 25.55 1.84
CA MET A 10 -7.48 25.36 3.14
C MET A 10 -6.09 25.97 3.25
N LEU A 11 -5.50 26.36 2.16
CA LEU A 11 -4.19 27.03 2.13
C LEU A 11 -4.38 28.54 2.16
N ALA A 12 -3.61 29.24 2.97
CA ALA A 12 -3.62 30.70 3.01
C ALA A 12 -3.19 31.32 1.66
N LYS A 13 -2.43 30.58 0.86
CA LYS A 13 -2.00 30.88 -0.50
C LYS A 13 -1.56 29.59 -1.19
N ASP A 14 -1.51 29.60 -2.52
CA ASP A 14 -0.94 28.50 -3.29
C ASP A 14 0.53 28.27 -2.91
N VAL A 15 0.91 27.01 -2.84
CA VAL A 15 2.25 26.57 -2.44
C VAL A 15 2.90 25.83 -3.60
N THR A 16 3.94 26.41 -4.17
CA THR A 16 4.74 25.74 -5.19
C THR A 16 5.95 25.07 -4.53
N VAL A 17 6.12 23.79 -4.79
CA VAL A 17 7.25 23.00 -4.35
C VAL A 17 8.00 22.45 -5.56
N TYR A 18 9.29 22.32 -5.41
CA TYR A 18 10.15 21.79 -6.44
C TYR A 18 10.31 20.28 -6.22
N ALA A 19 9.81 19.49 -7.15
CA ALA A 19 9.97 18.04 -7.14
C ALA A 19 11.04 17.64 -8.16
N VAL A 20 11.99 16.83 -7.71
CA VAL A 20 13.01 16.28 -8.63
C VAL A 20 12.35 15.18 -9.46
N ALA A 21 12.39 15.31 -10.78
CA ALA A 21 11.88 14.26 -11.67
C ALA A 21 12.61 12.95 -11.40
N GLY A 22 11.86 11.88 -11.21
CA GLY A 22 12.42 10.58 -10.83
C GLY A 22 12.57 10.38 -9.32
N ASP A 23 12.42 11.40 -8.49
CA ASP A 23 12.09 11.20 -7.10
C ASP A 23 10.73 10.50 -7.05
N ARG A 24 10.72 9.29 -6.53
CA ARG A 24 9.66 8.31 -6.51
C ARG A 24 8.46 8.74 -5.68
N GLY A 25 8.09 10.00 -5.85
CA GLY A 25 7.02 10.60 -5.13
C GLY A 25 5.75 10.56 -5.94
N THR A 26 4.72 10.00 -5.36
CA THR A 26 3.36 10.35 -5.72
C THR A 26 3.08 11.79 -5.30
N ILE A 27 2.07 12.41 -5.89
CA ILE A 27 1.60 13.75 -5.45
C ILE A 27 1.40 13.77 -3.93
N LEU A 28 0.82 12.70 -3.36
CA LEU A 28 0.59 12.59 -1.92
C LEU A 28 1.90 12.55 -1.12
N SER A 29 2.93 11.85 -1.59
CA SER A 29 4.21 11.79 -0.87
C SER A 29 4.90 13.15 -0.83
N VAL A 30 4.87 13.90 -1.94
CA VAL A 30 5.40 15.26 -1.99
C VAL A 30 4.57 16.20 -1.10
N ALA A 31 3.25 16.11 -1.15
CA ALA A 31 2.37 16.88 -0.27
C ALA A 31 2.69 16.64 1.21
N LYS A 32 2.88 15.38 1.62
CA LYS A 32 3.27 15.03 3.00
C LYS A 32 4.62 15.61 3.38
N ALA A 33 5.63 15.49 2.53
CA ALA A 33 6.97 16.04 2.78
C ALA A 33 6.95 17.55 3.00
N HIS A 34 6.07 18.27 2.33
CA HIS A 34 5.91 19.71 2.43
C HIS A 34 4.76 20.16 3.34
N LYS A 35 4.16 19.24 4.10
CA LYS A 35 3.03 19.50 5.03
C LYS A 35 1.82 20.13 4.35
N ILE A 36 1.57 19.76 3.11
CA ILE A 36 0.36 20.16 2.37
C ILE A 36 -0.80 19.25 2.80
N PRO A 37 -1.94 19.79 3.24
CA PRO A 37 -3.00 19.02 3.87
C PRO A 37 -3.94 18.35 2.85
N ILE A 38 -3.42 17.56 1.90
CA ILE A 38 -4.26 16.70 1.08
C ILE A 38 -4.87 15.63 1.97
N PRO A 39 -6.19 15.47 2.01
CA PRO A 39 -6.82 14.40 2.77
C PRO A 39 -6.37 13.04 2.26
N PHE A 40 -6.08 12.11 3.14
CA PHE A 40 -5.77 10.73 2.77
C PHE A 40 -6.09 9.77 3.91
N ASP A 41 -6.47 8.55 3.55
CA ASP A 41 -6.74 7.49 4.51
C ASP A 41 -5.90 6.23 4.18
N CYS A 42 -6.18 5.53 3.06
CA CYS A 42 -5.54 4.25 2.74
C CYS A 42 -4.15 4.34 2.12
N GLN A 43 -3.84 5.41 1.41
CA GLN A 43 -2.64 5.62 0.58
C GLN A 43 -2.44 4.59 -0.55
N ASP A 44 -3.42 3.74 -0.80
CA ASP A 44 -3.37 2.59 -1.71
C ASP A 44 -4.36 2.66 -2.89
N GLY A 45 -4.98 3.82 -3.10
CA GLY A 45 -5.90 4.03 -4.23
C GLY A 45 -7.31 3.48 -4.04
N GLU A 46 -7.70 3.09 -2.82
CA GLU A 46 -8.95 2.38 -2.58
C GLU A 46 -10.04 3.22 -1.89
N CYS A 47 -9.68 4.31 -1.18
CA CYS A 47 -10.65 5.06 -0.39
C CYS A 47 -11.18 6.33 -1.06
N GLY A 48 -10.47 6.89 -2.03
CA GLY A 48 -10.85 8.13 -2.70
C GLY A 48 -10.61 9.42 -1.91
N SER A 49 -10.18 9.35 -0.65
CA SER A 49 -9.97 10.54 0.20
C SER A 49 -8.95 11.52 -0.39
N CYS A 50 -7.96 11.00 -1.13
CA CYS A 50 -6.91 11.80 -1.76
C CYS A 50 -7.23 12.21 -3.20
N LEU A 51 -8.52 12.33 -3.54
CA LEU A 51 -8.94 12.83 -4.85
C LEU A 51 -8.46 14.26 -5.06
N VAL A 52 -7.81 14.50 -6.18
CA VAL A 52 -7.30 15.81 -6.60
C VAL A 52 -7.64 16.06 -8.06
N GLU A 53 -7.65 17.32 -8.44
CA GLU A 53 -7.67 17.73 -9.84
C GLU A 53 -6.26 18.17 -10.25
N VAL A 54 -5.74 17.63 -11.35
CA VAL A 54 -4.39 17.90 -11.84
C VAL A 54 -4.48 18.59 -13.19
N SER A 55 -3.92 19.80 -13.24
CA SER A 55 -3.79 20.57 -14.47
C SER A 55 -2.33 20.63 -14.89
N HIS A 56 -2.07 20.32 -16.15
CA HIS A 56 -0.73 20.37 -16.74
C HIS A 56 -0.49 21.75 -17.33
N MET A 57 0.64 22.37 -16.98
CA MET A 57 0.95 23.74 -17.44
C MET A 57 1.34 23.79 -18.92
N GLU A 58 1.86 22.69 -19.46
CA GLU A 58 2.23 22.56 -20.86
C GLU A 58 1.19 21.74 -21.64
N PRO A 59 0.50 22.33 -22.63
CA PRO A 59 -0.59 21.65 -23.35
C PRO A 59 -0.10 20.52 -24.28
N THR A 60 1.20 20.33 -24.44
CA THR A 60 1.81 19.29 -25.29
C THR A 60 2.50 18.20 -24.50
N SER A 61 2.35 18.19 -23.20
CA SER A 61 2.94 17.18 -22.33
C SER A 61 2.38 15.79 -22.68
N LYS A 62 3.21 15.00 -23.36
CA LYS A 62 2.93 13.59 -23.64
C LYS A 62 3.27 12.67 -22.45
N CYS A 63 3.35 13.24 -21.28
CA CYS A 63 3.64 12.49 -20.06
C CYS A 63 2.39 11.79 -19.57
N GLY A 64 1.90 10.83 -20.36
CA GLY A 64 0.87 9.92 -19.93
C GLY A 64 1.31 9.19 -18.68
N ILE A 65 0.83 9.65 -17.54
CA ILE A 65 0.94 8.89 -16.31
C ILE A 65 -0.11 7.81 -16.43
N ALA A 66 0.33 6.58 -16.63
CA ALA A 66 -0.57 5.44 -16.69
C ALA A 66 -1.46 5.42 -15.45
N LEU A 67 -2.76 5.33 -15.68
CA LEU A 67 -3.71 5.06 -14.61
C LEU A 67 -3.49 3.63 -14.12
N THR A 68 -3.39 3.45 -12.82
CA THR A 68 -3.45 2.10 -12.24
C THR A 68 -4.86 1.54 -12.38
N GLU A 69 -5.02 0.22 -12.44
CA GLU A 69 -6.35 -0.40 -12.50
C GLU A 69 -7.20 -0.02 -11.29
N LYS A 70 -6.60 0.04 -10.10
CA LYS A 70 -7.26 0.49 -8.87
C LYS A 70 -7.76 1.93 -9.01
N GLU A 71 -6.93 2.82 -9.51
CA GLU A 71 -7.29 4.23 -9.72
C GLU A 71 -8.45 4.37 -10.71
N LYS A 72 -8.39 3.67 -11.85
CA LYS A 72 -9.47 3.69 -12.86
C LYS A 72 -10.81 3.25 -12.28
N GLU A 73 -10.80 2.12 -11.57
CA GLU A 73 -12.03 1.55 -11.01
C GLU A 73 -12.63 2.48 -9.94
N LEU A 74 -11.79 3.03 -9.05
CA LEU A 74 -12.28 3.93 -8.03
C LEU A 74 -12.79 5.26 -8.60
N LEU A 75 -12.07 5.85 -9.55
CA LEU A 75 -12.53 7.08 -10.22
C LEU A 75 -13.86 6.86 -10.97
N ARG A 76 -14.06 5.67 -11.55
CA ARG A 76 -15.36 5.29 -12.15
C ARG A 76 -16.47 5.21 -11.11
N GLN A 77 -16.22 4.57 -9.98
CA GLN A 77 -17.19 4.47 -8.88
C GLN A 77 -17.56 5.84 -8.31
N LEU A 78 -16.60 6.74 -8.24
CA LEU A 78 -16.79 8.13 -7.81
C LEU A 78 -17.43 9.02 -8.88
N GLY A 79 -17.61 8.51 -10.10
CA GLY A 79 -18.11 9.32 -11.24
C GLY A 79 -17.14 10.41 -11.69
N LYS A 80 -15.85 10.24 -11.45
CA LYS A 80 -14.79 11.21 -11.69
C LYS A 80 -13.95 10.92 -12.94
N ILE A 81 -14.28 9.87 -13.67
CA ILE A 81 -13.65 9.54 -14.95
C ILE A 81 -14.68 8.92 -15.89
N THR A 82 -14.63 9.32 -17.15
CA THR A 82 -15.47 8.78 -18.22
C THR A 82 -14.74 7.68 -18.98
N LYS A 83 -15.49 6.90 -19.77
CA LYS A 83 -14.89 5.90 -20.67
C LYS A 83 -13.99 6.52 -21.73
N ASP A 84 -14.34 7.72 -22.20
CA ASP A 84 -13.54 8.45 -23.18
C ASP A 84 -12.21 8.92 -22.58
N GLU A 85 -12.24 9.48 -21.38
CA GLU A 85 -11.01 9.88 -20.66
C GLU A 85 -10.09 8.68 -20.38
N ILE A 86 -10.65 7.51 -20.04
CA ILE A 86 -9.84 6.27 -19.90
C ILE A 86 -9.18 5.93 -21.23
N TYR A 87 -9.96 5.95 -22.33
CA TYR A 87 -9.42 5.68 -23.65
C TYR A 87 -8.34 6.70 -24.06
N GLN A 88 -8.55 7.99 -23.80
CA GLN A 88 -7.56 9.04 -24.08
C GLN A 88 -6.28 8.83 -23.26
N ALA A 89 -6.41 8.43 -22.00
CA ALA A 89 -5.26 8.14 -21.15
C ALA A 89 -4.47 6.91 -21.60
N GLU A 90 -5.14 5.85 -22.03
CA GLU A 90 -4.50 4.58 -22.41
C GLU A 90 -3.93 4.58 -23.83
N VAL A 91 -4.57 5.28 -24.75
CA VAL A 91 -4.23 5.20 -26.19
C VAL A 91 -3.46 6.43 -26.65
N ASN A 92 -3.79 7.60 -26.11
CA ASN A 92 -3.25 8.89 -26.56
C ASN A 92 -2.33 9.56 -25.54
N ASP A 93 -2.01 8.89 -24.44
CA ASP A 93 -1.18 9.40 -23.34
C ASP A 93 -1.69 10.76 -22.80
N MET A 94 -3.01 10.97 -22.83
CA MET A 94 -3.62 12.18 -22.29
C MET A 94 -4.12 11.94 -20.87
N PRO A 95 -3.49 12.52 -19.85
CA PRO A 95 -3.88 12.28 -18.47
C PRO A 95 -5.27 12.88 -18.19
N PRO A 96 -6.15 12.14 -17.46
CA PRO A 96 -7.42 12.69 -17.01
C PRO A 96 -7.18 13.75 -15.92
N PRO A 97 -8.09 14.73 -15.80
CA PRO A 97 -7.93 15.81 -14.81
C PRO A 97 -8.06 15.32 -13.38
N HIS A 98 -8.93 14.36 -13.11
CA HIS A 98 -9.08 13.81 -11.77
C HIS A 98 -8.14 12.63 -11.55
N ARG A 99 -7.39 12.69 -10.46
CA ARG A 99 -6.42 11.68 -10.07
C ARG A 99 -6.51 11.36 -8.58
N LEU A 100 -5.99 10.22 -8.19
CA LEU A 100 -5.74 9.92 -6.79
C LEU A 100 -4.30 10.31 -6.44
N ALA A 101 -4.11 11.24 -5.51
CA ALA A 101 -2.79 11.77 -5.17
C ALA A 101 -1.82 10.67 -4.71
N CYS A 102 -2.32 9.58 -4.12
CA CYS A 102 -1.50 8.43 -3.72
C CYS A 102 -1.10 7.51 -4.89
N GLN A 103 -1.73 7.62 -6.06
CA GLN A 103 -1.47 6.79 -7.24
C GLN A 103 -0.81 7.58 -8.38
N CYS A 104 -0.88 8.91 -8.34
CA CYS A 104 -0.36 9.78 -9.38
C CYS A 104 1.10 10.15 -9.09
N PHE A 105 2.03 9.61 -9.89
CA PHE A 105 3.46 9.92 -9.79
C PHE A 105 3.79 11.23 -10.48
N ILE A 106 4.66 12.02 -9.88
CA ILE A 106 5.16 13.26 -10.46
C ILE A 106 6.18 12.94 -11.55
N ARG A 107 6.00 13.59 -12.71
CA ARG A 107 6.89 13.49 -13.86
C ARG A 107 7.68 14.78 -14.04
N ASP A 108 8.49 14.86 -15.11
CA ASP A 108 9.29 16.05 -15.43
C ASP A 108 8.44 17.12 -16.14
N GLU A 109 7.40 17.59 -15.47
CA GLU A 109 6.47 18.60 -15.97
C GLU A 109 5.90 19.44 -14.83
N ASP A 110 5.58 20.69 -15.13
CA ASP A 110 4.95 21.60 -14.19
C ASP A 110 3.45 21.33 -14.11
N ILE A 111 2.96 21.08 -12.89
CA ILE A 111 1.55 20.76 -12.64
C ILE A 111 0.96 21.64 -11.54
N VAL A 112 -0.35 21.88 -11.65
CA VAL A 112 -1.17 22.46 -10.58
C VAL A 112 -2.06 21.36 -10.03
N VAL A 113 -2.05 21.19 -8.72
CA VAL A 113 -2.82 20.20 -7.97
C VAL A 113 -3.85 20.94 -7.13
N GLU A 114 -5.10 20.81 -7.52
CA GLU A 114 -6.23 21.40 -6.78
C GLU A 114 -6.91 20.33 -5.92
N PHE A 115 -7.18 20.68 -4.67
CA PHE A 115 -7.90 19.79 -3.76
C PHE A 115 -8.79 20.56 -2.80
N VAL A 116 -9.90 19.93 -2.44
CA VAL A 116 -10.81 20.45 -1.42
C VAL A 116 -10.50 19.72 -0.12
N GLY A 117 -9.93 20.44 0.83
CA GLY A 117 -9.76 19.94 2.19
C GLY A 117 -11.12 19.87 2.89
N ASP A 118 -11.32 18.87 3.73
CA ASP A 118 -12.54 18.71 4.50
C ASP A 118 -12.29 19.07 5.96
N GLU A 119 -12.69 20.27 6.37
CA GLU A 119 -12.60 20.73 7.78
C GLU A 119 -13.51 19.93 8.71
N THR A 120 -14.48 19.19 8.16
CA THR A 120 -15.49 18.47 8.93
C THR A 120 -15.10 17.02 9.22
N LEU A 121 -13.97 16.54 8.67
CA LEU A 121 -13.49 15.22 8.99
C LEU A 121 -12.93 15.22 10.43
N PRO A 122 -13.68 14.70 11.42
CA PRO A 122 -13.10 14.46 12.72
C PRO A 122 -11.85 13.61 12.51
N ALA A 123 -10.83 13.79 13.35
CA ALA A 123 -9.69 12.88 13.39
C ALA A 123 -10.26 11.46 13.47
N LYS A 124 -10.41 10.83 12.32
CA LYS A 124 -11.03 9.52 12.22
C LYS A 124 -10.04 8.54 12.81
N GLY A 125 -10.54 7.68 13.65
CA GLY A 125 -9.80 6.47 14.04
C GLY A 125 -9.32 5.73 12.79
N PRO A 126 -8.43 4.75 12.91
CA PRO A 126 -7.88 4.06 11.77
C PRO A 126 -8.99 3.64 10.82
N HIS A 127 -8.99 4.22 9.62
CA HIS A 127 -9.96 3.87 8.61
C HIS A 127 -9.74 2.42 8.23
N LEU A 128 -10.78 1.63 8.43
CA LEU A 128 -10.85 0.34 7.78
C LEU A 128 -10.82 0.63 6.27
N THR A 129 -9.77 0.20 5.61
CA THR A 129 -9.66 0.29 4.16
C THR A 129 -10.86 -0.39 3.49
N PRO A 130 -11.21 -0.08 2.24
CA PRO A 130 -12.17 -0.87 1.49
C PRO A 130 -11.81 -2.36 1.48
N ALA A 131 -10.52 -2.73 1.47
CA ALA A 131 -10.05 -4.09 1.68
C ALA A 131 -10.57 -4.65 3.00
N ALA A 132 -10.41 -3.95 4.12
CA ALA A 132 -10.98 -4.38 5.40
C ALA A 132 -12.52 -4.45 5.38
N LYS A 133 -13.19 -3.64 4.53
CA LYS A 133 -14.65 -3.75 4.31
C LYS A 133 -15.00 -4.95 3.43
N ILE A 134 -14.18 -5.27 2.44
CA ILE A 134 -14.28 -6.47 1.61
C ILE A 134 -14.05 -7.69 2.48
N TYR A 135 -13.02 -7.71 3.33
CA TYR A 135 -12.79 -8.77 4.32
C TYR A 135 -13.96 -8.92 5.28
N LYS A 136 -14.58 -7.84 5.75
CA LYS A 136 -15.81 -7.90 6.56
C LYS A 136 -17.01 -8.53 5.85
N GLY A 137 -17.06 -8.50 4.53
CA GLY A 137 -18.15 -9.06 3.72
C GLY A 137 -17.80 -10.32 2.94
N GLY A 138 -16.52 -10.61 2.72
CA GLY A 138 -16.03 -11.54 1.71
C GLY A 138 -15.52 -12.88 2.23
N ILE A 139 -14.76 -12.93 3.32
CA ILE A 139 -14.26 -14.19 3.86
C ILE A 139 -15.00 -14.51 5.16
N ARG A 140 -15.74 -15.61 5.13
CA ARG A 140 -16.32 -16.21 6.34
C ARG A 140 -15.59 -17.53 6.63
N ILE A 141 -14.58 -17.46 7.44
CA ILE A 141 -13.85 -18.62 7.90
C ILE A 141 -14.50 -19.09 9.21
N ASN A 142 -15.03 -20.30 9.21
CA ASN A 142 -15.78 -20.85 10.34
C ASN A 142 -15.26 -22.19 10.84
N THR A 143 -14.17 -22.70 10.28
CA THR A 143 -13.53 -23.94 10.75
C THR A 143 -12.04 -23.70 10.99
N LEU A 144 -11.47 -24.35 12.00
CA LEU A 144 -10.03 -24.28 12.27
C LEU A 144 -9.16 -24.76 11.09
N PRO A 145 -9.48 -25.90 10.43
CA PRO A 145 -8.69 -26.33 9.27
C PRO A 145 -8.67 -25.29 8.14
N GLU A 146 -9.81 -24.65 7.84
CA GLU A 146 -9.88 -23.58 6.85
C GLU A 146 -9.05 -22.37 7.28
N PHE A 147 -9.16 -21.95 8.55
CA PHE A 147 -8.38 -20.86 9.10
C PHE A 147 -6.88 -21.10 8.94
N PHE A 148 -6.39 -22.25 9.40
CA PHE A 148 -4.98 -22.59 9.28
C PHE A 148 -4.53 -22.79 7.84
N GLY A 149 -5.43 -23.23 6.96
CA GLY A 149 -5.16 -23.27 5.52
C GLY A 149 -4.80 -21.89 4.97
N TYR A 150 -5.61 -20.89 5.28
CA TYR A 150 -5.33 -19.50 4.90
C TYR A 150 -4.09 -18.95 5.62
N ALA A 151 -3.95 -19.14 6.92
CA ALA A 151 -2.82 -18.63 7.69
C ALA A 151 -1.48 -19.18 7.18
N VAL A 152 -1.39 -20.48 6.91
CA VAL A 152 -0.20 -21.11 6.30
C VAL A 152 0.11 -20.49 4.93
N LYS A 153 -0.92 -20.17 4.14
CA LYS A 153 -0.73 -19.58 2.80
C LYS A 153 -0.30 -18.13 2.84
N VAL A 154 -0.78 -17.33 3.79
CA VAL A 154 -0.29 -15.96 3.98
C VAL A 154 1.22 -15.97 4.16
N GLU A 155 1.72 -16.73 5.11
CA GLU A 155 3.14 -16.81 5.45
C GLU A 155 4.01 -17.43 4.35
N GLU A 156 3.50 -18.51 3.71
CA GLU A 156 4.19 -19.13 2.57
C GLU A 156 4.39 -18.15 1.43
N GLU A 157 3.32 -17.46 1.04
CA GLU A 157 3.34 -16.52 -0.08
C GLU A 157 4.13 -15.25 0.24
N ALA A 158 4.10 -14.78 1.51
CA ALA A 158 4.94 -13.67 1.96
C ALA A 158 6.44 -14.03 1.88
N ALA A 159 6.82 -15.20 2.36
CA ALA A 159 8.22 -15.66 2.30
C ALA A 159 8.72 -15.74 0.85
N VAL A 160 7.94 -16.32 -0.05
CA VAL A 160 8.27 -16.43 -1.48
C VAL A 160 8.39 -15.03 -2.10
N HIS A 161 7.45 -14.15 -1.81
CA HIS A 161 7.44 -12.80 -2.36
C HIS A 161 8.65 -11.98 -1.93
N PHE A 162 9.03 -12.01 -0.65
CA PHE A 162 10.23 -11.32 -0.18
C PHE A 162 11.53 -11.92 -0.75
N ASP A 163 11.58 -13.23 -1.01
CA ASP A 163 12.72 -13.85 -1.71
C ASP A 163 12.81 -13.39 -3.17
N GLU A 164 11.68 -13.27 -3.86
CA GLU A 164 11.62 -12.72 -5.23
C GLU A 164 12.12 -11.28 -5.28
N LEU A 165 11.64 -10.42 -4.35
CA LEU A 165 12.10 -9.04 -4.22
C LEU A 165 13.61 -8.96 -3.90
N ALA A 166 14.09 -9.81 -3.00
CA ALA A 166 15.51 -9.88 -2.67
C ALA A 166 16.36 -10.26 -3.88
N GLY A 167 15.89 -11.23 -4.68
CA GLY A 167 16.53 -11.63 -5.93
C GLY A 167 16.55 -10.50 -6.97
N ALA A 168 15.44 -9.81 -7.14
CA ALA A 168 15.31 -8.66 -8.03
C ALA A 168 16.28 -7.53 -7.64
N MET A 169 16.33 -7.16 -6.35
CA MET A 169 17.25 -6.13 -5.84
C MET A 169 18.72 -6.51 -6.02
N ALA A 170 19.08 -7.75 -5.74
CA ALA A 170 20.45 -8.24 -5.93
C ALA A 170 20.87 -8.21 -7.41
N SER A 171 19.95 -8.53 -8.33
CA SER A 171 20.25 -8.53 -9.77
C SER A 171 20.60 -7.15 -10.33
N VAL A 172 20.14 -6.09 -9.69
CA VAL A 172 20.41 -4.69 -10.06
C VAL A 172 21.45 -4.02 -9.16
N GLY A 173 22.10 -4.80 -8.27
CA GLY A 173 23.19 -4.32 -7.40
C GLY A 173 22.70 -3.56 -6.15
N ASN A 174 21.41 -3.57 -5.84
CA ASN A 174 20.88 -2.97 -4.62
C ASN A 174 20.97 -3.96 -3.44
N GLU A 175 22.20 -4.25 -3.02
CA GLU A 175 22.49 -5.28 -2.00
C GLU A 175 21.95 -4.93 -0.61
N GLU A 176 21.83 -3.66 -0.26
CA GLU A 176 21.30 -3.24 1.03
C GLU A 176 19.83 -3.64 1.17
N VAL A 177 19.01 -3.32 0.17
CA VAL A 177 17.59 -3.67 0.15
C VAL A 177 17.40 -5.17 -0.06
N ALA A 178 18.23 -5.80 -0.90
CA ALA A 178 18.23 -7.25 -1.08
C ALA A 178 18.45 -7.99 0.26
N LYS A 179 19.37 -7.49 1.09
CA LYS A 179 19.62 -8.06 2.42
C LYS A 179 18.42 -7.89 3.36
N LEU A 180 17.77 -6.72 3.32
CA LEU A 180 16.56 -6.48 4.11
C LEU A 180 15.44 -7.44 3.71
N PHE A 181 15.16 -7.59 2.42
CA PHE A 181 14.12 -8.51 1.96
C PHE A 181 14.43 -9.97 2.28
N ARG A 182 15.71 -10.41 2.21
CA ARG A 182 16.09 -11.76 2.70
C ARG A 182 15.82 -11.94 4.19
N GLN A 183 16.02 -10.89 4.98
CA GLN A 183 15.73 -10.93 6.42
C GLN A 183 14.22 -11.06 6.66
N LEU A 184 13.40 -10.28 5.97
CA LEU A 184 11.94 -10.37 6.05
C LEU A 184 11.44 -11.74 5.59
N ALA A 185 11.93 -12.25 4.45
CA ALA A 185 11.64 -13.62 4.02
C ALA A 185 12.01 -14.68 5.07
N GLY A 186 13.08 -14.45 5.83
CA GLY A 186 13.49 -15.29 6.95
C GLY A 186 12.46 -15.30 8.08
N TYR A 187 11.89 -14.16 8.43
CA TYR A 187 10.83 -14.04 9.43
C TYR A 187 9.54 -14.72 8.98
N SER A 188 9.06 -14.42 7.77
CA SER A 188 7.86 -15.10 7.23
C SER A 188 8.05 -16.63 7.20
N ARG A 189 9.26 -17.15 6.89
CA ARG A 189 9.52 -18.60 6.98
C ARG A 189 9.42 -19.15 8.39
N LEU A 190 9.87 -18.41 9.41
CA LEU A 190 9.72 -18.83 10.80
C LEU A 190 8.25 -18.89 11.19
N HIS A 191 7.45 -17.88 10.84
CA HIS A 191 6.02 -17.86 11.11
C HIS A 191 5.31 -18.99 10.35
N TRP A 192 5.67 -19.22 9.08
CA TRP A 192 5.17 -20.35 8.31
C TRP A 192 5.38 -21.69 9.02
N GLU A 193 6.60 -21.97 9.51
CA GLU A 193 6.88 -23.20 10.25
C GLU A 193 6.11 -23.28 11.58
N GLN A 194 5.97 -22.16 12.30
CA GLN A 194 5.18 -22.08 13.53
C GLN A 194 3.69 -22.34 13.24
N THR A 195 3.13 -21.69 12.23
CA THR A 195 1.72 -21.86 11.83
C THR A 195 1.45 -23.29 11.36
N LYS A 196 2.36 -23.91 10.61
CA LYS A 196 2.28 -25.33 10.26
C LYS A 196 2.33 -26.25 11.49
N ALA A 197 3.17 -25.93 12.47
CA ALA A 197 3.26 -26.71 13.70
C ALA A 197 1.97 -26.62 14.52
N MET A 198 1.32 -25.44 14.57
CA MET A 198 0.01 -25.26 15.20
C MET A 198 -1.09 -26.04 14.48
N ALA A 199 -0.98 -26.17 13.17
CA ALA A 199 -1.93 -26.90 12.31
C ALA A 199 -1.63 -28.40 12.19
N CYS A 200 -0.56 -28.92 12.81
CA CYS A 200 -0.01 -30.25 12.52
C CYS A 200 -0.98 -31.43 12.69
N GLU A 201 -2.01 -31.30 13.52
CA GLU A 201 -3.06 -32.32 13.74
C GLU A 201 -4.32 -32.06 12.89
N LEU A 202 -4.33 -31.04 12.07
CA LEU A 202 -5.49 -30.61 11.28
C LEU A 202 -5.24 -30.79 9.79
N PRO A 203 -6.20 -31.31 9.01
CA PRO A 203 -6.09 -31.48 7.57
C PRO A 203 -6.27 -30.12 6.83
N TYR A 204 -5.51 -29.08 7.21
CA TYR A 204 -5.70 -27.71 6.76
C TYR A 204 -5.51 -27.51 5.24
N VAL A 205 -4.62 -28.31 4.61
CA VAL A 205 -4.35 -28.19 3.16
C VAL A 205 -5.55 -28.66 2.33
N GLU A 206 -6.32 -29.61 2.84
CA GLU A 206 -7.47 -30.19 2.14
C GLU A 206 -8.71 -29.28 2.20
N HIS A 207 -8.68 -28.24 3.04
CA HIS A 207 -9.83 -27.35 3.27
C HIS A 207 -9.78 -26.05 2.47
N LEU A 208 -8.64 -25.76 1.82
CA LEU A 208 -8.62 -24.67 0.82
C LEU A 208 -9.13 -25.21 -0.52
N PRO A 209 -10.05 -24.50 -1.20
CA PRO A 209 -10.42 -24.85 -2.55
C PRO A 209 -9.17 -24.87 -3.44
N PRO A 210 -9.07 -25.78 -4.44
CA PRO A 210 -7.94 -25.80 -5.37
C PRO A 210 -7.75 -24.47 -6.13
N ASP A 211 -8.82 -23.70 -6.24
CA ASP A 211 -8.93 -22.39 -6.90
C ASP A 211 -9.26 -21.28 -5.91
N TYR A 212 -8.78 -21.41 -4.64
CA TYR A 212 -8.99 -20.33 -3.69
C TYR A 212 -8.42 -19.01 -4.25
N VAL A 213 -9.19 -17.97 -4.10
CA VAL A 213 -8.81 -16.64 -4.54
C VAL A 213 -8.82 -15.72 -3.32
N TRP A 214 -7.72 -15.02 -3.12
CA TRP A 214 -7.69 -13.96 -2.13
C TRP A 214 -8.71 -12.87 -2.50
N PRO A 215 -9.36 -12.20 -1.53
CA PRO A 215 -10.38 -11.19 -1.82
C PRO A 215 -9.93 -10.11 -2.78
N ASP A 216 -8.64 -9.73 -2.72
CA ASP A 216 -8.03 -8.73 -3.62
C ASP A 216 -7.19 -9.39 -4.73
N GLN A 217 -7.40 -10.68 -4.99
CA GLN A 217 -6.62 -11.49 -5.95
C GLN A 217 -5.13 -11.61 -5.61
N VAL A 218 -4.70 -11.07 -4.48
CA VAL A 218 -3.34 -11.15 -3.95
C VAL A 218 -3.38 -11.47 -2.47
N THR A 219 -2.34 -12.14 -1.97
CA THR A 219 -2.19 -12.40 -0.53
C THR A 219 -2.14 -11.08 0.27
N PRO A 220 -2.67 -11.05 1.48
CA PRO A 220 -2.65 -9.84 2.31
C PRO A 220 -1.26 -9.21 2.46
N GLU A 221 -0.23 -10.01 2.67
CA GLU A 221 1.13 -9.52 2.95
C GLU A 221 1.97 -9.22 1.69
N ARG A 222 1.40 -9.35 0.51
CA ARG A 222 2.13 -9.00 -0.71
C ARG A 222 2.33 -7.49 -0.80
N THR A 223 3.59 -7.06 -0.95
CA THR A 223 3.91 -5.64 -1.16
C THR A 223 3.41 -5.14 -2.52
N GLU A 224 3.27 -3.83 -2.64
CA GLU A 224 2.91 -3.18 -3.90
C GLU A 224 4.02 -3.30 -4.96
N LEU A 225 3.64 -3.16 -6.23
CA LEU A 225 4.57 -3.29 -7.37
C LEU A 225 5.77 -2.35 -7.29
N TRP A 226 5.61 -1.17 -6.68
CA TRP A 226 6.71 -0.21 -6.52
C TRP A 226 7.84 -0.73 -5.60
N ALA A 227 7.58 -1.75 -4.78
CA ALA A 227 8.61 -2.39 -3.97
C ALA A 227 9.67 -3.14 -4.82
N SER A 228 9.43 -3.33 -6.11
CA SER A 228 10.40 -3.91 -7.05
C SER A 228 11.23 -2.87 -7.80
N ASP A 229 11.12 -1.57 -7.48
CA ASP A 229 11.93 -0.52 -8.12
C ASP A 229 13.43 -0.74 -7.83
N PRO A 230 14.29 -0.82 -8.88
CA PRO A 230 15.73 -1.07 -8.74
C PRO A 230 16.47 -0.13 -7.78
N ASN A 231 16.00 1.11 -7.68
CA ASN A 231 16.60 2.09 -6.80
C ASN A 231 15.86 2.25 -5.46
N LEU A 232 15.04 1.32 -5.06
CA LEU A 232 14.30 1.38 -3.80
C LEU A 232 15.24 1.70 -2.63
N SER A 233 14.88 2.69 -1.81
CA SER A 233 15.63 2.95 -0.59
C SER A 233 15.28 1.92 0.50
N ARG A 234 16.19 1.76 1.48
CA ARG A 234 15.91 0.90 2.63
C ARG A 234 14.67 1.36 3.39
N LEU A 235 14.48 2.67 3.53
CA LEU A 235 13.30 3.25 4.18
C LEU A 235 12.02 2.90 3.42
N ASP A 236 12.03 3.00 2.08
CA ASP A 236 10.86 2.65 1.29
C ASP A 236 10.57 1.15 1.32
N ALA A 237 11.61 0.30 1.32
CA ALA A 237 11.45 -1.13 1.50
C ALA A 237 10.79 -1.49 2.84
N LEU A 238 11.17 -0.82 3.94
CA LEU A 238 10.52 -0.97 5.24
C LEU A 238 9.05 -0.52 5.21
N LYS A 239 8.76 0.59 4.53
CA LYS A 239 7.38 1.07 4.36
C LYS A 239 6.53 0.11 3.53
N ALA A 240 7.10 -0.52 2.51
CA ALA A 240 6.42 -1.54 1.73
C ALA A 240 6.07 -2.77 2.59
N ALA A 241 7.03 -3.24 3.39
CA ALA A 241 6.80 -4.32 4.34
C ALA A 241 5.70 -3.97 5.36
N LEU A 242 5.75 -2.75 5.95
CA LEU A 242 4.73 -2.29 6.89
C LEU A 242 3.32 -2.30 6.30
N GLN A 243 3.17 -1.98 5.03
CA GLN A 243 1.87 -2.07 4.35
C GLN A 243 1.39 -3.52 4.22
N GLY A 244 2.28 -4.46 3.96
CA GLY A 244 1.97 -5.89 3.95
C GLY A 244 1.47 -6.37 5.30
N GLU A 245 2.26 -6.18 6.35
CA GLU A 245 1.92 -6.59 7.72
C GLU A 245 0.61 -5.93 8.22
N THR A 246 0.38 -4.67 7.85
CA THR A 246 -0.89 -3.99 8.19
C THR A 246 -2.08 -4.69 7.55
N ARG A 247 -1.96 -5.18 6.30
CA ARG A 247 -3.03 -5.94 5.65
C ARG A 247 -3.19 -7.35 6.25
N GLY A 248 -2.10 -8.00 6.64
CA GLY A 248 -2.14 -9.24 7.42
C GLY A 248 -2.94 -9.06 8.71
N TYR A 249 -2.60 -8.03 9.47
CA TYR A 249 -3.37 -7.63 10.66
C TYR A 249 -4.86 -7.43 10.37
N GLU A 250 -5.21 -6.66 9.33
CA GLU A 250 -6.59 -6.39 8.93
C GLU A 250 -7.34 -7.68 8.53
N PHE A 251 -6.66 -8.60 7.84
CA PHE A 251 -7.21 -9.89 7.46
C PHE A 251 -7.63 -10.70 8.69
N TYR A 252 -6.71 -10.95 9.63
CA TYR A 252 -7.01 -11.70 10.83
C TYR A 252 -8.03 -10.98 11.73
N TYR A 253 -7.97 -9.65 11.80
CA TYR A 253 -8.97 -8.86 12.51
C TYR A 253 -10.38 -9.03 11.92
N ALA A 254 -10.49 -9.06 10.59
CA ALA A 254 -11.76 -9.30 9.91
C ALA A 254 -12.28 -10.72 10.18
N VAL A 255 -11.42 -11.73 10.14
CA VAL A 255 -11.79 -13.11 10.48
C VAL A 255 -12.30 -13.19 11.92
N ALA A 256 -11.58 -12.61 12.88
CA ALA A 256 -12.01 -12.58 14.28
C ALA A 256 -13.37 -11.90 14.49
N GLY A 257 -13.69 -10.89 13.66
CA GLY A 257 -14.96 -10.14 13.73
C GLY A 257 -16.12 -10.75 12.97
N THR A 258 -15.88 -11.68 12.04
CA THR A 258 -16.93 -12.26 11.16
C THR A 258 -17.19 -13.74 11.39
N SER A 259 -16.24 -14.46 11.98
CA SER A 259 -16.41 -15.88 12.30
C SER A 259 -17.54 -16.11 13.31
N THR A 260 -18.36 -17.11 13.04
CA THR A 260 -19.40 -17.59 13.97
C THR A 260 -18.89 -18.71 14.90
N ASN A 261 -17.66 -19.21 14.65
CA ASN A 261 -17.03 -20.23 15.48
C ASN A 261 -16.15 -19.58 16.56
N PRO A 262 -16.44 -19.80 17.85
CA PRO A 262 -15.66 -19.23 18.94
C PRO A 262 -14.19 -19.65 18.96
N GLU A 263 -13.85 -20.87 18.51
CA GLU A 263 -12.48 -21.37 18.45
C GLU A 263 -11.69 -20.62 17.36
N VAL A 264 -12.28 -20.45 16.17
CA VAL A 264 -11.68 -19.65 15.09
C VAL A 264 -11.50 -18.21 15.54
N THR A 265 -12.52 -17.63 16.21
CA THR A 265 -12.42 -16.27 16.73
C THR A 265 -11.28 -16.11 17.75
N ALA A 266 -11.08 -17.11 18.61
CA ALA A 266 -10.01 -17.08 19.60
C ALA A 266 -8.63 -17.12 18.93
N VAL A 267 -8.39 -18.08 18.04
CA VAL A 267 -7.11 -18.19 17.32
C VAL A 267 -6.85 -16.99 16.42
N ALA A 268 -7.86 -16.50 15.70
CA ALA A 268 -7.70 -15.30 14.88
C ALA A 268 -7.28 -14.08 15.70
N LYS A 269 -7.73 -13.94 16.96
CA LYS A 269 -7.27 -12.87 17.86
C LYS A 269 -5.83 -13.03 18.30
N GLU A 270 -5.33 -14.25 18.42
CA GLU A 270 -3.91 -14.49 18.70
C GLU A 270 -3.07 -13.99 17.52
N PHE A 271 -3.42 -14.37 16.29
CA PHE A 271 -2.76 -13.87 15.08
C PHE A 271 -2.85 -12.35 14.94
N VAL A 272 -4.00 -11.73 15.25
CA VAL A 272 -4.10 -10.24 15.32
C VAL A 272 -3.06 -9.65 16.27
N GLY A 273 -2.81 -10.31 17.42
CA GLY A 273 -1.80 -9.89 18.39
C GLY A 273 -0.37 -10.00 17.82
N GLU A 274 -0.07 -11.08 17.12
CA GLU A 274 1.23 -11.31 16.47
C GLU A 274 1.49 -10.28 15.37
N GLU A 275 0.54 -10.06 14.47
CA GLU A 275 0.65 -9.04 13.42
C GLU A 275 0.80 -7.61 13.99
N ALA A 276 0.11 -7.30 15.09
CA ALA A 276 0.28 -6.02 15.75
C ALA A 276 1.70 -5.81 16.28
N GLU A 277 2.39 -6.87 16.70
CA GLU A 277 3.80 -6.78 17.09
C GLU A 277 4.73 -6.61 15.89
N HIS A 278 4.46 -7.28 14.75
CA HIS A 278 5.20 -7.08 13.51
C HIS A 278 5.11 -5.63 13.03
N VAL A 279 3.91 -5.08 13.00
CA VAL A 279 3.67 -3.66 12.66
C VAL A 279 4.51 -2.73 13.55
N LYS A 280 4.51 -2.94 14.88
CA LYS A 280 5.30 -2.12 15.81
C LYS A 280 6.81 -2.22 15.57
N ILE A 281 7.31 -3.43 15.26
CA ILE A 281 8.73 -3.66 14.96
C ILE A 281 9.12 -2.87 13.70
N LEU A 282 8.31 -2.94 12.64
CA LEU A 282 8.58 -2.21 11.41
C LEU A 282 8.47 -0.70 11.60
N GLU A 283 7.50 -0.22 12.36
CA GLU A 283 7.39 1.20 12.74
C GLU A 283 8.64 1.68 13.48
N ALA A 284 9.17 0.90 14.41
CA ALA A 284 10.39 1.22 15.13
C ALA A 284 11.61 1.25 14.19
N TRP A 285 11.70 0.33 13.24
CA TRP A 285 12.78 0.31 12.24
C TRP A 285 12.69 1.50 11.28
N ILE A 286 11.50 1.87 10.84
CA ILE A 286 11.24 3.06 10.02
C ILE A 286 11.66 4.33 10.77
N ALA A 287 11.23 4.47 12.03
CA ALA A 287 11.61 5.63 12.85
C ALA A 287 13.12 5.76 13.03
N ARG A 288 13.82 4.62 13.21
CA ARG A 288 15.29 4.59 13.29
C ARG A 288 15.94 5.00 11.97
N GLU A 289 15.45 4.49 10.85
CA GLU A 289 15.98 4.79 9.53
C GLU A 289 15.80 6.28 9.19
N GLU A 290 14.64 6.83 9.46
CA GLU A 290 14.35 8.27 9.28
C GLU A 290 15.23 9.16 10.18
N TRP A 291 15.55 8.70 11.39
CA TRP A 291 16.47 9.41 12.27
C TRP A 291 17.90 9.40 11.71
N LEU A 292 18.36 8.27 11.19
CA LEU A 292 19.69 8.15 10.57
C LEU A 292 19.82 9.07 9.36
N GLN A 293 18.84 9.12 8.47
CA GLN A 293 18.84 9.98 7.29
C GLN A 293 18.93 11.47 7.69
N ARG A 294 18.09 11.90 8.62
CA ARG A 294 18.15 13.29 9.14
C ARG A 294 19.49 13.63 9.80
N SER A 295 20.12 12.68 10.46
CA SER A 295 21.40 12.90 11.14
C SER A 295 22.55 13.06 10.13
N HIS A 296 22.49 12.43 8.99
CA HIS A 296 23.47 12.59 7.91
C HIS A 296 23.32 13.93 7.17
N GLU A 297 22.10 14.46 7.02
CA GLU A 297 21.85 15.76 6.38
C GLU A 297 22.34 16.96 7.21
N VAL A 298 22.44 16.81 8.52
CA VAL A 298 22.89 17.91 9.43
C VAL A 298 24.43 18.03 9.50
N VAL A 299 25.16 16.99 9.07
CA VAL A 299 26.64 16.93 9.19
C VAL A 299 27.34 17.18 7.83
N GLY A 300 26.60 17.21 6.72
CA GLY A 300 27.10 17.55 5.38
C GLY A 300 26.79 18.98 5.00
#